data_c8ed0f9f01be36c1177fd3e6d65bc1dd
#
_entry.id   c8ed0f9f01be36c1177fd3e6d65bc1dd
#
_cell.length_a   1.000
_cell.length_b   1.000
_cell.length_c   1.000
_cell.angle_alpha   90.00
_cell.angle_beta   90.00
_cell.angle_gamma   90.00
#
_symmetry.space_group_name_H-M   'P 1'
#
loop_
_entity.id
_entity.type
_entity.pdbx_description
1 polymer ?
#
loop_
_entity_poly.entity_id
_entity_poly.type
_entity_poly.pdbx_seq_one_letter_code
_entity_poly.pdbx_strand_id
1 'polypeptide(L)'
;MLFRSGKSRDPVLYRGKNAAEVFINKLLEELKWINNSFRNPKEIKMTPEDDIAFLTAKQCYICTKPFKGKLKTSKMMKVRDHCHLTGKYRGAAHESCNLKLRIYSEEPEKNKIPVIFHNLRGFDGHLIMQALGHVKSGKLNCVPNNMEKYMTFNLGQLHFRDSFQHLNTSLGNLVEGLSKDKFIITHQRIKENADLITRKGIYPYDFMDSFTKFEETELPPKEAFYNNLTKSGITDEEYDHAQLVWNTFGVKN
;
A
#
# COMPACT_ATOMS: atom_id res chain seq x y z
N MET A 1 2.42 -4.81 1.60
CA MET A 1 1.92 -4.65 0.22
C MET A 1 0.43 -4.99 0.17
N LEU A 2 -0.39 -4.09 -0.37
CA LEU A 2 -1.84 -4.26 -0.44
C LEU A 2 -2.24 -4.71 -1.86
N PHE A 3 -3.03 -5.77 -1.95
CA PHE A 3 -3.58 -6.24 -3.21
C PHE A 3 -5.06 -5.91 -3.31
N ARG A 4 -5.60 -5.80 -4.52
CA ARG A 4 -7.03 -5.62 -4.78
C ARG A 4 -7.91 -6.69 -4.11
N SER A 5 -7.34 -7.84 -3.77
CA SER A 5 -7.99 -8.92 -3.01
C SER A 5 -8.20 -8.61 -1.52
N GLY A 6 -7.76 -7.45 -1.03
CA GLY A 6 -7.73 -7.12 0.40
C GLY A 6 -6.65 -7.85 1.19
N LYS A 7 -5.78 -8.64 0.52
CA LYS A 7 -4.64 -9.28 1.19
C LYS A 7 -3.48 -8.30 1.28
N SER A 8 -2.86 -8.26 2.44
CA SER A 8 -1.61 -7.55 2.68
C SER A 8 -0.55 -8.54 3.17
N ARG A 9 0.70 -8.32 2.79
CA ARG A 9 1.86 -9.06 3.33
C ARG A 9 2.42 -8.29 4.51
N ASP A 10 3.19 -8.97 5.35
CA ASP A 10 3.80 -8.34 6.51
C ASP A 10 4.77 -7.24 6.08
N PRO A 11 4.82 -6.14 6.85
CA PRO A 11 5.76 -5.07 6.57
C PRO A 11 7.20 -5.59 6.75
N VAL A 12 8.09 -5.08 5.91
CA VAL A 12 9.52 -5.29 6.07
C VAL A 12 10.10 -4.03 6.68
N LEU A 13 10.73 -4.16 7.84
CA LEU A 13 11.47 -3.10 8.49
C LEU A 13 12.97 -3.35 8.30
N TYR A 14 13.69 -2.34 7.89
CA TYR A 14 15.15 -2.37 7.81
C TYR A 14 15.72 -1.01 8.20
N ARG A 15 16.80 -1.02 8.98
CA ARG A 15 17.56 0.16 9.39
C ARG A 15 19.02 -0.05 9.01
N GLY A 16 19.62 0.91 8.31
CA GLY A 16 21.02 0.81 7.89
C GLY A 16 21.37 1.81 6.79
N LYS A 17 22.65 2.03 6.59
CA LYS A 17 23.18 3.00 5.59
C LYS A 17 22.75 2.68 4.16
N ASN A 18 22.53 1.41 3.83
CA ASN A 18 22.10 0.93 2.52
C ASN A 18 20.58 0.66 2.45
N ALA A 19 19.77 1.34 3.28
CA ALA A 19 18.32 1.10 3.38
C ALA A 19 17.61 1.25 2.02
N ALA A 20 17.98 2.23 1.20
CA ALA A 20 17.38 2.41 -0.11
C ALA A 20 17.71 1.26 -1.08
N GLU A 21 18.92 0.71 -1.06
CA GLU A 21 19.29 -0.47 -1.88
C GLU A 21 18.52 -1.72 -1.41
N VAL A 22 18.45 -1.95 -0.10
CA VAL A 22 17.68 -3.06 0.48
C VAL A 22 16.22 -2.93 0.10
N PHE A 23 15.65 -1.74 0.16
CA PHE A 23 14.27 -1.46 -0.25
C PHE A 23 14.02 -1.84 -1.72
N ILE A 24 14.89 -1.41 -2.65
CA ILE A 24 14.76 -1.76 -4.07
C ILE A 24 14.87 -3.28 -4.29
N ASN A 25 15.82 -3.93 -3.64
CA ASN A 25 15.99 -5.38 -3.76
C ASN A 25 14.75 -6.12 -3.24
N LYS A 26 14.16 -5.68 -2.12
CA LYS A 26 12.90 -6.23 -1.61
C LYS A 26 11.73 -6.00 -2.56
N LEU A 27 11.63 -4.85 -3.22
CA LEU A 27 10.62 -4.63 -4.26
C LEU A 27 10.80 -5.56 -5.46
N LEU A 28 12.03 -5.84 -5.87
CA LEU A 28 12.31 -6.78 -6.97
C LEU A 28 11.96 -8.23 -6.57
N GLU A 29 12.18 -8.63 -5.32
CA GLU A 29 11.70 -9.91 -4.79
C GLU A 29 10.17 -9.99 -4.81
N GLU A 30 9.48 -8.94 -4.35
CA GLU A 30 8.02 -8.84 -4.40
C GLU A 30 7.50 -8.92 -5.85
N LEU A 31 8.18 -8.26 -6.77
CA LEU A 31 7.82 -8.30 -8.19
C LEU A 31 7.90 -9.72 -8.76
N LYS A 32 8.94 -10.48 -8.41
CA LYS A 32 9.08 -11.91 -8.81
C LYS A 32 7.90 -12.72 -8.27
N TRP A 33 7.53 -12.52 -7.01
CA TRP A 33 6.41 -13.21 -6.40
C TRP A 33 5.07 -12.83 -7.07
N ILE A 34 4.84 -11.55 -7.38
CA ILE A 34 3.65 -11.05 -8.08
C ILE A 34 3.56 -11.71 -9.47
N ASN A 35 4.63 -11.68 -10.25
CA ASN A 35 4.65 -12.25 -11.58
C ASN A 35 4.40 -13.78 -11.55
N ASN A 36 4.99 -14.49 -10.59
CA ASN A 36 4.71 -15.90 -10.39
C ASN A 36 3.24 -16.16 -10.03
N SER A 37 2.66 -15.33 -9.20
CA SER A 37 1.24 -15.42 -8.84
C SER A 37 0.31 -15.16 -10.05
N PHE A 38 0.71 -14.31 -10.97
CA PHE A 38 -0.05 -14.06 -12.21
C PHE A 38 0.09 -15.21 -13.22
N ARG A 39 1.26 -15.87 -13.29
CA ARG A 39 1.46 -17.06 -14.13
C ARG A 39 0.69 -18.27 -13.63
N ASN A 40 0.41 -18.31 -12.32
CA ASN A 40 -0.26 -19.44 -11.66
C ASN A 40 -1.57 -18.96 -11.00
N PRO A 41 -2.59 -18.58 -11.79
CA PRO A 41 -3.87 -18.13 -11.25
C PRO A 41 -4.56 -19.28 -10.51
N LYS A 42 -5.15 -18.97 -9.35
CA LYS A 42 -5.93 -19.93 -8.60
C LYS A 42 -7.31 -20.10 -9.22
N GLU A 43 -7.75 -21.34 -9.28
CA GLU A 43 -9.12 -21.67 -9.66
C GLU A 43 -10.14 -21.04 -8.71
N ILE A 44 -11.34 -20.83 -9.24
CA ILE A 44 -12.43 -20.30 -8.46
C ILE A 44 -12.85 -21.28 -7.35
N LYS A 45 -13.03 -20.75 -6.16
CA LYS A 45 -13.59 -21.45 -5.01
C LYS A 45 -14.96 -20.84 -4.72
N MET A 46 -16.02 -21.63 -4.94
CA MET A 46 -17.40 -21.26 -4.66
C MET A 46 -17.84 -21.88 -3.35
N THR A 47 -18.55 -21.12 -2.52
CA THR A 47 -19.35 -21.65 -1.41
C THR A 47 -20.79 -21.84 -1.87
N PRO A 48 -21.64 -22.59 -1.13
CA PRO A 48 -23.07 -22.67 -1.44
C PRO A 48 -23.75 -21.28 -1.50
N GLU A 49 -23.35 -20.37 -0.63
CA GLU A 49 -23.84 -18.97 -0.59
C GLU A 49 -23.41 -18.20 -1.85
N ASP A 50 -22.16 -18.41 -2.32
CA ASP A 50 -21.65 -17.80 -3.55
C ASP A 50 -22.44 -18.30 -4.77
N ASP A 51 -22.79 -19.59 -4.83
CA ASP A 51 -23.61 -20.15 -5.90
C ASP A 51 -25.03 -19.56 -5.92
N ILE A 52 -25.66 -19.44 -4.75
CA ILE A 52 -26.96 -18.78 -4.60
C ILE A 52 -26.86 -17.32 -5.04
N ALA A 53 -25.84 -16.59 -4.57
CA ALA A 53 -25.61 -15.21 -4.95
C ALA A 53 -25.39 -15.06 -6.47
N PHE A 54 -24.64 -15.98 -7.09
CA PHE A 54 -24.48 -15.99 -8.54
C PHE A 54 -25.80 -16.25 -9.25
N LEU A 55 -26.57 -17.27 -8.86
CA LEU A 55 -27.82 -17.63 -9.53
C LEU A 55 -28.86 -16.52 -9.44
N THR A 56 -29.01 -15.89 -8.28
CA THR A 56 -30.02 -14.87 -7.99
C THR A 56 -29.65 -13.48 -8.50
N ALA A 57 -28.38 -13.21 -8.83
CA ALA A 57 -27.92 -11.92 -9.28
C ALA A 57 -28.64 -11.49 -10.58
N LYS A 58 -29.31 -10.36 -10.52
CA LYS A 58 -30.04 -9.76 -11.66
C LYS A 58 -29.21 -8.73 -12.45
N GLN A 59 -28.13 -8.23 -11.85
CA GLN A 59 -27.28 -7.19 -12.42
C GLN A 59 -25.79 -7.48 -12.20
N CYS A 60 -24.97 -6.96 -13.09
CA CYS A 60 -23.53 -7.03 -13.00
C CYS A 60 -23.01 -6.22 -11.79
N TYR A 61 -22.22 -6.82 -10.91
CA TYR A 61 -21.68 -6.12 -9.74
C TYR A 61 -20.67 -5.02 -10.09
N ILE A 62 -20.11 -5.03 -11.34
CA ILE A 62 -19.12 -4.07 -11.82
C ILE A 62 -19.76 -2.80 -12.38
N CYS A 63 -20.74 -2.95 -13.27
CA CYS A 63 -21.36 -1.81 -13.99
C CYS A 63 -22.82 -1.57 -13.59
N THR A 64 -23.36 -2.35 -12.67
CA THR A 64 -24.74 -2.27 -12.14
C THR A 64 -25.87 -2.43 -13.18
N LYS A 65 -25.52 -2.67 -14.45
CA LYS A 65 -26.51 -2.89 -15.52
C LYS A 65 -27.07 -4.32 -15.43
N PRO A 66 -28.37 -4.52 -15.77
CA PRO A 66 -29.00 -5.84 -15.72
C PRO A 66 -28.37 -6.81 -16.73
N PHE A 67 -28.40 -8.10 -16.40
CA PHE A 67 -28.06 -9.15 -17.36
C PHE A 67 -29.18 -9.28 -18.37
N LYS A 68 -28.90 -8.98 -19.64
CA LYS A 68 -29.84 -9.17 -20.74
C LYS A 68 -29.84 -10.67 -21.10
N GLY A 69 -31.01 -11.31 -20.95
CA GLY A 69 -31.16 -12.77 -21.08
C GLY A 69 -30.92 -13.32 -22.49
N LYS A 70 -30.60 -14.61 -22.51
CA LYS A 70 -30.74 -15.61 -23.58
C LYS A 70 -29.83 -15.61 -24.82
N LEU A 71 -29.02 -14.61 -25.11
CA LEU A 71 -28.08 -14.73 -26.25
C LEU A 71 -26.75 -15.33 -25.80
N LYS A 72 -26.54 -16.63 -26.10
CA LYS A 72 -25.30 -17.37 -25.85
C LYS A 72 -24.04 -16.78 -26.54
N THR A 73 -24.18 -15.81 -27.39
CA THR A 73 -23.11 -15.20 -28.18
C THR A 73 -22.78 -13.76 -27.80
N SER A 74 -23.35 -13.24 -26.72
CA SER A 74 -23.25 -11.83 -26.37
C SER A 74 -22.17 -11.62 -25.30
N LYS A 75 -21.28 -10.66 -25.54
CA LYS A 75 -20.33 -10.10 -24.54
C LYS A 75 -20.99 -9.66 -23.20
N MET A 76 -22.32 -9.75 -23.12
CA MET A 76 -23.17 -9.47 -21.96
C MET A 76 -23.53 -10.73 -21.18
N MET A 77 -22.94 -11.89 -21.51
CA MET A 77 -23.15 -13.14 -20.80
C MET A 77 -22.73 -13.00 -19.32
N LYS A 78 -23.54 -13.60 -18.44
CA LYS A 78 -23.27 -13.64 -17.00
C LYS A 78 -22.18 -14.65 -16.68
N VAL A 79 -21.08 -14.20 -16.09
CA VAL A 79 -19.93 -15.03 -15.71
C VAL A 79 -19.61 -14.87 -14.22
N ARG A 80 -18.99 -15.90 -13.65
CA ARG A 80 -18.47 -15.87 -12.29
C ARG A 80 -17.12 -15.15 -12.28
N ASP A 81 -17.05 -13.99 -11.63
CA ASP A 81 -15.78 -13.31 -11.42
C ASP A 81 -15.15 -13.73 -10.09
N HIS A 82 -13.84 -13.91 -10.07
CA HIS A 82 -13.11 -14.32 -8.88
C HIS A 82 -11.72 -13.69 -8.80
N CYS A 83 -11.14 -13.71 -7.63
CA CYS A 83 -9.77 -13.27 -7.40
C CYS A 83 -8.78 -14.37 -7.79
N HIS A 84 -7.98 -14.14 -8.81
CA HIS A 84 -6.99 -15.10 -9.31
C HIS A 84 -5.85 -15.41 -8.31
N LEU A 85 -5.65 -14.54 -7.28
CA LEU A 85 -4.67 -14.78 -6.22
C LEU A 85 -5.21 -15.67 -5.10
N THR A 86 -6.51 -15.68 -4.89
CA THR A 86 -7.13 -16.37 -3.74
C THR A 86 -8.11 -17.45 -4.14
N GLY A 87 -8.64 -17.39 -5.36
CA GLY A 87 -9.76 -18.21 -5.82
C GLY A 87 -11.13 -17.69 -5.35
N LYS A 88 -11.20 -16.68 -4.46
CA LYS A 88 -12.44 -16.22 -3.86
C LYS A 88 -13.37 -15.58 -4.90
N TYR A 89 -14.63 -16.01 -4.93
CA TYR A 89 -15.69 -15.39 -5.72
C TYR A 89 -15.88 -13.92 -5.34
N ARG A 90 -16.09 -13.04 -6.34
CA ARG A 90 -16.28 -11.59 -6.17
C ARG A 90 -17.68 -11.14 -6.53
N GLY A 91 -18.31 -11.82 -7.49
CA GLY A 91 -19.66 -11.46 -7.91
C GLY A 91 -19.99 -11.93 -9.33
N ALA A 92 -21.26 -11.80 -9.69
CA ALA A 92 -21.74 -12.03 -11.05
C ALA A 92 -21.42 -10.82 -11.93
N ALA A 93 -20.72 -11.01 -13.04
CA ALA A 93 -20.32 -9.96 -13.97
C ALA A 93 -20.76 -10.25 -15.39
N HIS A 94 -20.88 -9.20 -16.24
CA HIS A 94 -20.85 -9.43 -17.67
C HIS A 94 -19.46 -9.92 -18.08
N GLU A 95 -19.37 -10.80 -19.05
CA GLU A 95 -18.10 -11.26 -19.60
C GLU A 95 -17.21 -10.08 -20.01
N SER A 96 -17.76 -9.12 -20.73
CA SER A 96 -17.04 -7.91 -21.17
C SER A 96 -16.57 -7.02 -20.01
N CYS A 97 -17.29 -6.98 -18.89
CA CYS A 97 -16.88 -6.25 -17.70
C CYS A 97 -15.76 -7.00 -16.98
N ASN A 98 -15.88 -8.32 -16.86
CA ASN A 98 -14.88 -9.18 -16.26
C ASN A 98 -13.54 -9.09 -17.01
N LEU A 99 -13.58 -9.16 -18.35
CA LEU A 99 -12.39 -9.02 -19.19
C LEU A 99 -11.68 -7.68 -19.02
N LYS A 100 -12.43 -6.59 -18.79
CA LYS A 100 -11.85 -5.26 -18.51
C LYS A 100 -11.16 -5.17 -17.14
N LEU A 101 -11.50 -6.06 -16.21
CA LEU A 101 -10.86 -6.13 -14.91
C LEU A 101 -9.56 -6.96 -14.89
N ARG A 102 -9.18 -7.55 -16.02
CA ARG A 102 -7.89 -8.25 -16.11
C ARG A 102 -6.76 -7.30 -15.77
N ILE A 103 -6.04 -7.64 -14.71
CA ILE A 103 -4.89 -6.88 -14.21
C ILE A 103 -3.60 -7.45 -14.80
N TYR A 104 -3.65 -8.67 -15.31
CA TYR A 104 -2.50 -9.35 -15.90
C TYR A 104 -2.74 -9.64 -17.37
N SER A 105 -1.67 -9.62 -18.15
CA SER A 105 -1.59 -10.11 -19.52
C SER A 105 -1.05 -11.54 -19.51
N GLU A 106 -1.10 -12.22 -20.64
CA GLU A 106 -0.38 -13.47 -20.85
C GLU A 106 1.13 -13.32 -20.60
N GLU A 107 1.61 -12.07 -20.70
CA GLU A 107 2.98 -11.66 -20.37
C GLU A 107 2.94 -10.82 -19.08
N PRO A 108 3.08 -11.44 -17.89
CA PRO A 108 3.04 -10.72 -16.59
C PRO A 108 4.02 -9.56 -16.52
N GLU A 109 5.14 -9.64 -17.26
CA GLU A 109 6.19 -8.62 -17.32
C GLU A 109 5.72 -7.30 -17.93
N LYS A 110 4.62 -7.30 -18.67
CA LYS A 110 4.00 -6.07 -19.23
C LYS A 110 3.10 -5.35 -18.24
N ASN A 111 2.76 -5.98 -17.12
CA ASN A 111 1.91 -5.34 -16.11
C ASN A 111 2.68 -4.25 -15.36
N LYS A 112 2.03 -3.12 -15.16
CA LYS A 112 2.55 -2.01 -14.36
C LYS A 112 2.17 -2.20 -12.90
N ILE A 113 3.17 -2.31 -12.04
CA ILE A 113 2.98 -2.49 -10.60
C ILE A 113 3.23 -1.15 -9.90
N PRO A 114 2.20 -0.50 -9.37
CA PRO A 114 2.38 0.78 -8.68
C PRO A 114 3.08 0.60 -7.34
N VAL A 115 4.07 1.45 -7.10
CA VAL A 115 4.73 1.66 -5.81
C VAL A 115 4.35 3.06 -5.35
N ILE A 116 3.48 3.15 -4.36
CA ILE A 116 2.84 4.41 -3.97
C ILE A 116 3.50 4.95 -2.70
N PHE A 117 3.89 6.20 -2.74
CA PHE A 117 4.36 7.00 -1.62
C PHE A 117 3.42 8.19 -1.40
N HIS A 118 3.54 8.81 -0.25
CA HIS A 118 2.95 10.12 -0.01
C HIS A 118 4.06 11.14 0.16
N ASN A 119 4.11 12.14 -0.72
CA ASN A 119 5.18 13.12 -0.84
C ASN A 119 6.54 12.55 -1.33
N LEU A 120 6.51 11.58 -2.25
CA LEU A 120 7.70 10.99 -2.87
C LEU A 120 8.68 12.04 -3.41
N ARG A 121 8.15 13.09 -4.05
CA ARG A 121 8.94 14.15 -4.67
C ARG A 121 9.68 15.02 -3.67
N GLY A 122 9.14 15.13 -2.45
CA GLY A 122 9.71 16.00 -1.43
C GLY A 122 10.89 15.40 -0.68
N PHE A 123 10.99 14.08 -0.62
CA PHE A 123 11.99 13.42 0.22
C PHE A 123 12.46 12.07 -0.33
N ASP A 124 11.63 11.03 -0.33
CA ASP A 124 12.05 9.64 -0.59
C ASP A 124 12.60 9.44 -2.01
N GLY A 125 12.12 10.22 -2.97
CA GLY A 125 12.51 10.12 -4.37
C GLY A 125 14.00 10.27 -4.59
N HIS A 126 14.68 11.16 -3.86
CA HIS A 126 16.13 11.39 -3.96
C HIS A 126 16.94 10.18 -3.50
N LEU A 127 16.59 9.63 -2.34
CA LEU A 127 17.27 8.45 -1.77
C LEU A 127 17.11 7.23 -2.67
N ILE A 128 15.91 7.03 -3.21
CA ILE A 128 15.61 5.91 -4.11
C ILE A 128 16.36 6.08 -5.43
N MET A 129 16.39 7.27 -6.02
CA MET A 129 17.09 7.52 -7.28
C MET A 129 18.59 7.31 -7.15
N GLN A 130 19.21 7.69 -6.04
CA GLN A 130 20.61 7.40 -5.76
C GLN A 130 20.88 5.89 -5.72
N ALA A 131 20.04 5.14 -5.02
CA ALA A 131 20.18 3.69 -4.95
C ALA A 131 19.97 3.01 -6.31
N LEU A 132 19.05 3.51 -7.14
CA LEU A 132 18.79 2.96 -8.48
C LEU A 132 20.00 3.07 -9.40
N GLY A 133 20.88 4.04 -9.21
CA GLY A 133 22.14 4.16 -9.94
C GLY A 133 23.08 2.97 -9.73
N HIS A 134 22.96 2.25 -8.63
CA HIS A 134 23.76 1.07 -8.29
C HIS A 134 23.10 -0.26 -8.66
N VAL A 135 21.80 -0.24 -8.99
CA VAL A 135 21.04 -1.45 -9.32
C VAL A 135 21.13 -1.74 -10.81
N LYS A 136 21.78 -2.84 -11.18
CA LYS A 136 21.96 -3.30 -12.58
C LYS A 136 20.67 -3.91 -13.19
N SER A 137 19.51 -3.74 -12.60
CA SER A 137 18.27 -4.46 -12.98
C SER A 137 17.21 -3.52 -13.52
N GLY A 138 16.83 -3.71 -14.78
CA GLY A 138 15.67 -3.07 -15.40
C GLY A 138 15.95 -1.74 -16.09
N LYS A 139 15.05 -1.36 -17.00
CA LYS A 139 15.08 -0.07 -17.70
C LYS A 139 14.53 1.01 -16.78
N LEU A 140 15.35 2.00 -16.45
CA LEU A 140 14.93 3.19 -15.73
C LEU A 140 14.34 4.21 -16.71
N ASN A 141 13.11 4.63 -16.48
CA ASN A 141 12.49 5.76 -17.16
C ASN A 141 12.08 6.79 -16.10
N CYS A 142 12.39 8.03 -16.34
CA CYS A 142 12.13 9.12 -15.41
C CYS A 142 11.47 10.28 -16.16
N VAL A 143 10.49 10.91 -15.53
CA VAL A 143 9.91 12.19 -15.97
C VAL A 143 10.31 13.23 -14.91
N PRO A 144 11.30 14.07 -15.18
CA PRO A 144 11.71 15.11 -14.25
C PRO A 144 10.65 16.22 -14.20
N ASN A 145 10.52 16.85 -13.06
CA ASN A 145 9.77 18.10 -12.90
C ASN A 145 10.73 19.30 -13.02
N ASN A 146 11.95 19.15 -12.48
CA ASN A 146 13.08 20.06 -12.61
C ASN A 146 14.37 19.26 -12.36
N MET A 147 15.53 19.94 -12.26
CA MET A 147 16.83 19.30 -12.04
C MET A 147 16.91 18.49 -10.74
N GLU A 148 16.09 18.80 -9.74
CA GLU A 148 16.15 18.20 -8.41
C GLU A 148 14.95 17.29 -8.09
N LYS A 149 13.83 17.43 -8.80
CA LYS A 149 12.58 16.75 -8.47
C LYS A 149 12.05 15.93 -9.63
N TYR A 150 11.60 14.72 -9.30
CA TYR A 150 11.01 13.80 -10.27
C TYR A 150 9.49 13.76 -10.10
N MET A 151 8.75 13.99 -11.19
CA MET A 151 7.30 13.84 -11.19
C MET A 151 6.91 12.39 -11.01
N THR A 152 7.58 11.49 -11.72
CA THR A 152 7.40 10.05 -11.65
C THR A 152 8.61 9.34 -12.24
N PHE A 153 8.88 8.12 -11.80
CA PHE A 153 9.89 7.26 -12.41
C PHE A 153 9.45 5.80 -12.35
N ASN A 154 10.05 4.99 -13.20
CA ASN A 154 9.74 3.57 -13.30
C ASN A 154 11.03 2.76 -13.41
N LEU A 155 11.10 1.65 -12.68
CA LEU A 155 12.13 0.63 -12.82
C LEU A 155 11.48 -0.63 -13.41
N GLY A 156 11.61 -0.82 -14.72
CA GLY A 156 10.89 -1.87 -15.41
C GLY A 156 9.37 -1.80 -15.16
N GLN A 157 8.82 -2.83 -14.54
CA GLN A 157 7.41 -2.90 -14.17
C GLN A 157 7.02 -2.06 -12.94
N LEU A 158 7.98 -1.70 -12.09
CA LEU A 158 7.72 -0.92 -10.88
C LEU A 158 7.49 0.54 -11.25
N HIS A 159 6.30 1.06 -10.97
CA HIS A 159 5.89 2.42 -11.27
C HIS A 159 5.76 3.21 -9.97
N PHE A 160 6.74 4.06 -9.67
CA PHE A 160 6.75 4.90 -8.50
C PHE A 160 5.81 6.09 -8.70
N ARG A 161 4.87 6.26 -7.78
CA ARG A 161 3.81 7.25 -7.83
C ARG A 161 3.72 8.02 -6.52
N ASP A 162 3.46 9.30 -6.63
CA ASP A 162 3.26 10.18 -5.48
C ASP A 162 1.77 10.48 -5.29
N SER A 163 1.19 9.95 -4.23
CA SER A 163 -0.22 10.18 -3.91
C SER A 163 -0.50 11.63 -3.49
N PHE A 164 0.50 12.40 -3.07
CA PHE A 164 0.35 13.82 -2.78
C PHE A 164 -0.13 14.63 -3.99
N GLN A 165 0.13 14.16 -5.21
CA GLN A 165 -0.37 14.79 -6.44
C GLN A 165 -1.89 14.75 -6.59
N HIS A 166 -2.55 13.81 -5.91
CA HIS A 166 -4.00 13.62 -5.94
C HIS A 166 -4.66 14.00 -4.62
N LEU A 167 -3.91 13.88 -3.52
CA LEU A 167 -4.33 14.13 -2.15
C LEU A 167 -3.39 15.19 -1.56
N ASN A 168 -3.57 16.44 -2.00
CA ASN A 168 -2.65 17.55 -1.73
C ASN A 168 -2.77 18.10 -0.30
N THR A 169 -2.55 17.25 0.68
CA THR A 169 -2.50 17.61 2.10
C THR A 169 -1.62 16.63 2.86
N SER A 170 -1.26 16.92 4.10
CA SER A 170 -0.43 16.04 4.92
C SER A 170 -1.13 14.70 5.20
N LEU A 171 -0.33 13.64 5.42
CA LEU A 171 -0.87 12.34 5.79
C LEU A 171 -1.68 12.42 7.10
N GLY A 172 -1.25 13.28 8.05
CA GLY A 172 -1.98 13.54 9.29
C GLY A 172 -3.40 14.05 9.01
N ASN A 173 -3.55 15.10 8.19
CA ASN A 173 -4.85 15.65 7.83
C ASN A 173 -5.74 14.62 7.10
N LEU A 174 -5.13 13.76 6.24
CA LEU A 174 -5.88 12.69 5.57
C LEU A 174 -6.42 11.66 6.56
N VAL A 175 -5.62 11.32 7.57
CA VAL A 175 -6.01 10.39 8.62
C VAL A 175 -7.12 10.98 9.49
N GLU A 176 -6.99 12.23 9.91
CA GLU A 176 -8.00 12.95 10.70
C GLU A 176 -9.34 13.10 9.97
N GLY A 177 -9.29 13.22 8.63
CA GLY A 177 -10.50 13.30 7.79
C GLY A 177 -11.21 11.97 7.57
N LEU A 178 -10.65 10.83 8.02
CA LEU A 178 -11.23 9.51 7.85
C LEU A 178 -12.01 9.08 9.11
N SER A 179 -13.21 8.55 8.90
CA SER A 179 -13.95 7.87 9.97
C SER A 179 -13.25 6.55 10.35
N LYS A 180 -13.35 6.17 11.63
CA LYS A 180 -12.66 5.00 12.21
C LYS A 180 -12.92 3.69 11.46
N ASP A 181 -14.13 3.50 10.93
CA ASP A 181 -14.54 2.33 10.15
C ASP A 181 -13.78 2.17 8.82
N LYS A 182 -13.11 3.21 8.33
CA LYS A 182 -12.33 3.18 7.09
C LYS A 182 -10.91 2.63 7.26
N PHE A 183 -10.42 2.50 8.47
CA PHE A 183 -9.09 1.94 8.77
C PHE A 183 -9.06 0.41 8.73
N ILE A 184 -9.74 -0.19 7.74
CA ILE A 184 -9.96 -1.64 7.61
C ILE A 184 -8.64 -2.42 7.69
N ILE A 185 -7.61 -1.99 6.98
CA ILE A 185 -6.32 -2.68 6.94
C ILE A 185 -5.59 -2.60 8.28
N THR A 186 -5.64 -1.42 8.91
CA THR A 186 -5.03 -1.20 10.22
C THR A 186 -5.67 -2.12 11.26
N HIS A 187 -7.02 -2.15 11.32
CA HIS A 187 -7.76 -3.03 12.23
C HIS A 187 -7.57 -4.53 11.93
N GLN A 188 -7.38 -4.90 10.67
CA GLN A 188 -7.08 -6.30 10.33
C GLN A 188 -5.70 -6.75 10.83
N ARG A 189 -4.72 -5.82 10.87
CA ARG A 189 -3.36 -6.12 11.30
C ARG A 189 -3.15 -5.97 12.80
N ILE A 190 -3.72 -4.93 13.36
CA ILE A 190 -3.63 -4.60 14.78
C ILE A 190 -5.04 -4.71 15.32
N LYS A 191 -5.33 -5.89 15.88
CA LYS A 191 -6.68 -6.23 16.36
C LYS A 191 -7.08 -5.42 17.59
N GLU A 192 -6.13 -5.20 18.48
CA GLU A 192 -6.32 -4.48 19.74
C GLU A 192 -5.60 -3.13 19.69
N ASN A 193 -6.21 -2.10 20.25
CA ASN A 193 -5.65 -0.75 20.36
C ASN A 193 -5.27 -0.08 19.02
N ALA A 194 -5.85 -0.53 17.89
CA ALA A 194 -5.59 0.05 16.57
C ALA A 194 -5.86 1.55 16.52
N ASP A 195 -6.82 2.05 17.31
CA ASP A 195 -7.17 3.47 17.41
C ASP A 195 -6.01 4.34 17.88
N LEU A 196 -5.09 3.79 18.68
CA LEU A 196 -3.92 4.53 19.17
C LEU A 196 -2.95 4.92 18.05
N ILE A 197 -2.95 4.18 16.93
CA ILE A 197 -2.05 4.41 15.80
C ILE A 197 -2.76 4.97 14.56
N THR A 198 -4.07 5.23 14.63
CA THR A 198 -4.83 5.87 13.56
C THR A 198 -4.80 7.41 13.66
N ARG A 199 -3.66 7.95 13.99
CA ARG A 199 -3.32 9.36 14.03
C ARG A 199 -1.84 9.56 13.72
N LYS A 200 -1.41 10.79 13.49
CA LYS A 200 0.02 11.08 13.34
C LYS A 200 0.76 10.70 14.62
N GLY A 201 1.77 9.85 14.49
CA GLY A 201 2.67 9.52 15.60
C GLY A 201 3.52 10.69 16.03
N ILE A 202 3.91 10.69 17.29
CA ILE A 202 4.80 11.69 17.89
C ILE A 202 6.21 11.12 17.89
N TYR A 203 7.17 11.84 17.32
CA TYR A 203 8.52 11.36 17.11
C TYR A 203 9.56 12.42 17.47
N PRO A 204 10.59 12.07 18.25
CA PRO A 204 11.62 13.02 18.70
C PRO A 204 12.70 13.17 17.63
N TYR A 205 12.42 13.94 16.57
CA TYR A 205 13.26 14.02 15.36
C TYR A 205 14.70 14.45 15.66
N ASP A 206 14.91 15.47 16.47
CA ASP A 206 16.24 16.02 16.75
C ASP A 206 17.02 15.14 17.76
N PHE A 207 16.31 14.39 18.61
CA PHE A 207 16.91 13.43 19.53
C PHE A 207 17.47 12.21 18.79
N MET A 208 16.82 11.80 17.70
CA MET A 208 17.17 10.62 16.90
C MET A 208 18.29 10.95 15.88
N ASP A 209 19.43 11.42 16.36
CA ASP A 209 20.57 11.91 15.59
C ASP A 209 21.58 10.83 15.19
N SER A 210 21.47 9.64 15.75
CA SER A 210 22.41 8.53 15.50
C SER A 210 21.71 7.16 15.51
N PHE A 211 22.36 6.15 14.92
CA PHE A 211 21.83 4.78 14.92
C PHE A 211 21.75 4.17 16.32
N THR A 212 22.59 4.62 17.26
CA THR A 212 22.56 4.12 18.65
C THR A 212 21.27 4.49 19.38
N LYS A 213 20.62 5.58 18.97
CA LYS A 213 19.33 5.99 19.53
C LYS A 213 18.17 5.00 19.21
N PHE A 214 18.34 4.13 18.25
CA PHE A 214 17.38 3.05 18.03
C PHE A 214 17.50 1.92 19.06
N GLU A 215 18.51 1.92 19.90
CA GLU A 215 18.70 0.93 20.97
C GLU A 215 18.13 1.41 22.32
N GLU A 216 17.52 2.61 22.35
CA GLU A 216 16.86 3.14 23.55
C GLU A 216 15.71 2.22 23.99
N THR A 217 15.73 1.82 25.25
CA THR A 217 14.73 0.90 25.84
C THR A 217 13.60 1.62 26.54
N GLU A 218 13.72 2.94 26.69
CA GLU A 218 12.75 3.80 27.35
C GLU A 218 12.33 4.94 26.43
N LEU A 219 11.11 5.43 26.60
CA LEU A 219 10.65 6.61 25.88
C LEU A 219 11.46 7.82 26.35
N PRO A 220 12.06 8.60 25.43
CA PRO A 220 12.79 9.81 25.81
C PRO A 220 11.91 10.80 26.59
N PRO A 221 12.50 11.62 27.49
CA PRO A 221 11.74 12.63 28.23
C PRO A 221 11.11 13.66 27.29
N LYS A 222 10.07 14.35 27.75
CA LYS A 222 9.28 15.29 26.93
C LYS A 222 10.14 16.35 26.24
N GLU A 223 11.17 16.82 26.89
CA GLU A 223 12.11 17.83 26.37
C GLU A 223 12.86 17.36 25.12
N ALA A 224 13.09 16.05 24.99
CA ALA A 224 13.76 15.44 23.84
C ALA A 224 12.91 15.51 22.55
N PHE A 225 11.63 15.83 22.65
CA PHE A 225 10.72 16.04 21.51
C PHE A 225 10.73 17.48 20.98
N TYR A 226 11.60 18.36 21.50
CA TYR A 226 11.75 19.69 20.94
C TYR A 226 12.33 19.59 19.52
N ASN A 227 11.70 20.33 18.60
CA ASN A 227 12.11 20.36 17.20
C ASN A 227 12.68 21.74 16.84
N ASN A 228 13.97 21.75 16.48
CA ASN A 228 14.68 22.99 16.13
C ASN A 228 14.17 23.63 14.84
N LEU A 229 13.60 22.85 13.92
CA LEU A 229 13.07 23.38 12.67
C LEU A 229 11.78 24.17 12.91
N THR A 230 10.86 23.64 13.73
CA THR A 230 9.59 24.28 14.04
C THR A 230 9.66 25.21 15.25
N LYS A 231 10.77 25.19 16.01
CA LYS A 231 10.96 25.94 17.27
C LYS A 231 9.89 25.64 18.30
N SER A 232 9.43 24.39 18.36
CA SER A 232 8.36 23.96 19.26
C SER A 232 8.65 22.60 19.87
N GLY A 233 8.18 22.38 21.08
CA GLY A 233 8.07 21.06 21.71
C GLY A 233 6.70 20.45 21.44
N ILE A 234 6.38 19.41 22.20
CA ILE A 234 5.08 18.74 22.19
C ILE A 234 4.26 19.12 23.42
N THR A 235 2.93 18.99 23.33
CA THR A 235 2.03 19.21 24.47
C THR A 235 2.11 18.08 25.49
N ASP A 236 1.53 18.28 26.68
CA ASP A 236 1.43 17.19 27.67
C ASP A 236 0.56 16.06 27.16
N GLU A 237 -0.55 16.35 26.52
CA GLU A 237 -1.46 15.38 25.90
C GLU A 237 -0.77 14.54 24.82
N GLU A 238 0.10 15.13 24.01
CA GLU A 238 0.88 14.44 23.01
C GLU A 238 1.91 13.51 23.65
N TYR A 239 2.55 13.96 24.73
CA TYR A 239 3.51 13.12 25.45
C TYR A 239 2.84 11.96 26.18
N ASP A 240 1.70 12.19 26.83
CA ASP A 240 0.87 11.16 27.45
C ASP A 240 0.43 10.11 26.43
N HIS A 241 0.05 10.56 25.23
CA HIS A 241 -0.26 9.65 24.14
C HIS A 241 0.96 8.83 23.70
N ALA A 242 2.14 9.44 23.59
CA ALA A 242 3.36 8.73 23.24
C ALA A 242 3.69 7.66 24.29
N GLN A 243 3.56 7.97 25.58
CA GLN A 243 3.72 7.03 26.69
C GLN A 243 2.71 5.87 26.61
N LEU A 244 1.44 6.18 26.34
CA LEU A 244 0.39 5.18 26.20
C LEU A 244 0.69 4.21 25.05
N VAL A 245 1.10 4.72 23.89
CA VAL A 245 1.49 3.91 22.72
C VAL A 245 2.71 3.04 23.07
N TRP A 246 3.74 3.64 23.65
CA TRP A 246 4.95 2.93 24.06
C TRP A 246 4.65 1.74 24.98
N ASN A 247 3.87 1.98 26.02
CA ASN A 247 3.51 0.97 27.01
C ASN A 247 2.58 -0.10 26.44
N THR A 248 1.59 0.30 25.62
CA THR A 248 0.58 -0.60 25.05
C THR A 248 1.18 -1.59 24.07
N PHE A 249 2.08 -1.13 23.21
CA PHE A 249 2.69 -1.97 22.18
C PHE A 249 3.99 -2.62 22.64
N GLY A 250 4.44 -2.34 23.86
CA GLY A 250 5.66 -2.93 24.42
C GLY A 250 6.84 -2.70 23.50
N VAL A 251 7.02 -1.46 23.02
CA VAL A 251 8.07 -1.11 22.07
C VAL A 251 9.41 -1.51 22.68
N LYS A 252 9.87 -2.68 22.28
CA LYS A 252 11.24 -3.16 22.50
C LYS A 252 11.92 -3.05 21.15
N ASN A 253 13.13 -2.58 21.16
CA ASN A 253 13.97 -2.35 19.96
C ASN A 253 13.77 -3.31 18.82
#